data_21bded8c5a869aa774c07a6291553a01
#
_entry.id   21bded8c5a869aa774c07a6291553a01
#
_cell.length_a   1.000
_cell.length_b   1.000
_cell.length_c   1.000
_cell.angle_alpha   90.00
_cell.angle_beta   90.00
_cell.angle_gamma   90.00
#
_symmetry.space_group_name_H-M   'P 1'
#
loop_
_entity.id
_entity.type
_entity.pdbx_description
1 polymer ?
#
loop_
_entity_poly.entity_id
_entity_poly.type
_entity_poly.pdbx_seq_one_letter_code
_entity_poly.pdbx_strand_id
1 'polypeptide(L)'
;GGRLVINEIDHASPDAMTFLHAILDDPEIAGITLNNDKRETVRPADGFQVIATTNSPPESLPLALKDRFPVKINMDTIHPKALAVFPTEWHKVINETTLVDDPEQRVSIRAWKEFFMLKEDAKFSEEVAAKLIFADKSEEIIDAILLAKAND
;
A
#
# COMPACT_ATOMS: atom_id res chain seq x y z
N GLY A 1 -15.95 8.48 -17.70
CA GLY A 1 -14.96 7.41 -17.70
C GLY A 1 -14.92 6.63 -16.40
N GLY A 2 -14.51 5.37 -16.48
CA GLY A 2 -14.30 4.52 -15.34
C GLY A 2 -12.87 4.66 -14.78
N ARG A 3 -12.62 4.04 -13.62
CA ARG A 3 -11.27 3.91 -13.06
C ARG A 3 -10.94 2.44 -12.87
N LEU A 4 -9.73 2.05 -13.27
CA LEU A 4 -9.14 0.77 -12.93
C LEU A 4 -8.07 1.01 -11.86
N VAL A 5 -8.18 0.29 -10.75
CA VAL A 5 -7.16 0.32 -9.69
C VAL A 5 -6.47 -1.04 -9.67
N ILE A 6 -5.16 -1.04 -9.79
CA ILE A 6 -4.30 -2.22 -9.80
C ILE A 6 -3.42 -2.15 -8.56
N ASN A 7 -3.64 -3.05 -7.63
CA ASN A 7 -2.79 -3.14 -6.45
C ASN A 7 -1.59 -4.06 -6.72
N GLU A 8 -0.43 -3.63 -6.25
CA GLU A 8 0.82 -4.41 -6.32
C GLU A 8 1.15 -4.85 -7.75
N ILE A 9 1.22 -3.88 -8.67
CA ILE A 9 1.47 -4.13 -10.10
C ILE A 9 2.80 -4.85 -10.36
N ASP A 10 3.76 -4.71 -9.47
CA ASP A 10 5.06 -5.38 -9.46
C ASP A 10 4.94 -6.91 -9.28
N HIS A 11 3.83 -7.40 -8.73
CA HIS A 11 3.52 -8.82 -8.59
C HIS A 11 2.63 -9.38 -9.71
N ALA A 12 2.32 -8.58 -10.73
CA ALA A 12 1.50 -9.03 -11.84
C ALA A 12 2.19 -10.15 -12.64
N SER A 13 1.43 -11.19 -12.98
CA SER A 13 1.92 -12.27 -13.85
C SER A 13 2.25 -11.76 -15.25
N PRO A 14 3.11 -12.44 -16.05
CA PRO A 14 3.41 -12.07 -17.42
C PRO A 14 2.15 -11.91 -18.29
N ASP A 15 1.14 -12.75 -18.09
CA ASP A 15 -0.12 -12.68 -18.84
C ASP A 15 -0.91 -11.43 -18.45
N ALA A 16 -0.99 -11.11 -17.13
CA ALA A 16 -1.60 -9.89 -16.65
C ALA A 16 -0.87 -8.64 -17.16
N MET A 17 0.46 -8.68 -17.25
CA MET A 17 1.27 -7.60 -17.81
C MET A 17 0.98 -7.38 -19.29
N THR A 18 0.85 -8.44 -20.07
CA THR A 18 0.48 -8.36 -21.49
C THR A 18 -0.90 -7.70 -21.67
N PHE A 19 -1.86 -8.09 -20.82
CA PHE A 19 -3.19 -7.49 -20.79
C PHE A 19 -3.13 -6.00 -20.42
N LEU A 20 -2.35 -5.65 -19.38
CA LEU A 20 -2.18 -4.26 -18.95
C LEU A 20 -1.55 -3.39 -20.03
N HIS A 21 -0.57 -3.89 -20.76
CA HIS A 21 0.01 -3.16 -21.88
C HIS A 21 -1.03 -2.79 -22.92
N ALA A 22 -1.96 -3.70 -23.23
CA ALA A 22 -3.00 -3.45 -24.22
C ALA A 22 -4.01 -2.36 -23.82
N ILE A 23 -4.26 -2.18 -22.52
CA ILE A 23 -5.19 -1.14 -22.02
C ILE A 23 -4.52 0.17 -21.62
N LEU A 24 -3.21 0.13 -21.37
CA LEU A 24 -2.40 1.28 -20.97
C LEU A 24 -1.70 1.95 -22.17
N ASP A 25 -1.92 1.46 -23.36
CA ASP A 25 -1.36 2.02 -24.58
C ASP A 25 -2.05 3.33 -24.97
N ASP A 26 -1.60 3.94 -26.05
CA ASP A 26 -2.21 5.15 -26.61
C ASP A 26 -3.72 4.95 -26.76
N PRO A 27 -4.57 5.91 -26.35
CA PRO A 27 -6.03 5.79 -26.42
C PRO A 27 -6.59 5.42 -27.80
N GLU A 28 -5.87 5.77 -28.87
CA GLU A 28 -6.28 5.43 -30.25
C GLU A 28 -6.15 3.94 -30.56
N ILE A 29 -5.20 3.24 -29.93
CA ILE A 29 -4.92 1.83 -30.16
C ILE A 29 -5.27 0.93 -28.98
N ALA A 30 -5.39 1.51 -27.77
CA ALA A 30 -5.72 0.77 -26.56
C ALA A 30 -7.01 -0.02 -26.71
N GLY A 31 -6.98 -1.30 -26.29
CA GLY A 31 -8.16 -2.13 -26.33
C GLY A 31 -7.87 -3.60 -26.07
N ILE A 32 -8.92 -4.31 -25.72
CA ILE A 32 -8.89 -5.75 -25.44
C ILE A 32 -9.89 -6.43 -26.33
N THR A 33 -9.45 -7.41 -27.09
CA THR A 33 -10.35 -8.28 -27.84
C THR A 33 -10.79 -9.45 -26.96
N LEU A 34 -12.08 -9.52 -26.71
CA LEU A 34 -12.67 -10.59 -25.91
C LEU A 34 -12.64 -11.90 -26.70
N ASN A 35 -12.25 -12.97 -26.02
CA ASN A 35 -12.29 -14.32 -26.61
C ASN A 35 -13.71 -14.90 -26.51
N ASN A 36 -14.67 -14.23 -27.16
CA ASN A 36 -16.05 -14.69 -27.29
C ASN A 36 -16.36 -14.94 -28.77
N ASP A 37 -17.54 -15.53 -29.06
CA ASP A 37 -17.97 -15.84 -30.43
C ASP A 37 -17.96 -14.63 -31.37
N LYS A 38 -18.16 -13.43 -30.84
CA LYS A 38 -18.21 -12.18 -31.59
C LYS A 38 -16.85 -11.50 -31.76
N ARG A 39 -15.82 -11.91 -31.01
CA ARG A 39 -14.50 -11.26 -30.98
C ARG A 39 -14.58 -9.75 -30.80
N GLU A 40 -15.41 -9.30 -29.88
CA GLU A 40 -15.60 -7.88 -29.63
C GLU A 40 -14.33 -7.24 -29.03
N THR A 41 -13.96 -6.07 -29.56
CA THR A 41 -12.88 -5.27 -28.97
C THR A 41 -13.48 -4.20 -28.07
N VAL A 42 -13.15 -4.28 -26.78
CA VAL A 42 -13.51 -3.27 -25.79
C VAL A 42 -12.38 -2.25 -25.71
N ARG A 43 -12.72 -0.97 -25.83
CA ARG A 43 -11.79 0.15 -25.76
C ARG A 43 -12.06 1.01 -24.53
N PRO A 44 -11.02 1.67 -23.97
CA PRO A 44 -11.23 2.66 -22.92
C PRO A 44 -12.19 3.76 -23.40
N ALA A 45 -13.15 4.12 -22.55
CA ALA A 45 -14.01 5.27 -22.80
C ALA A 45 -13.28 6.57 -22.44
N ASP A 46 -13.76 7.69 -22.97
CA ASP A 46 -13.22 9.02 -22.63
C ASP A 46 -13.18 9.23 -21.11
N GLY A 47 -12.05 9.73 -20.61
CA GLY A 47 -11.81 9.93 -19.20
C GLY A 47 -11.57 8.64 -18.38
N PHE A 48 -11.31 7.51 -19.04
CA PHE A 48 -10.83 6.31 -18.36
C PHE A 48 -9.45 6.56 -17.75
N GLN A 49 -9.27 6.12 -16.51
CA GLN A 49 -8.04 6.30 -15.76
C GLN A 49 -7.56 4.99 -15.17
N VAL A 50 -6.25 4.80 -15.15
CA VAL A 50 -5.63 3.66 -14.46
C VAL A 50 -4.75 4.18 -13.35
N ILE A 51 -4.90 3.60 -12.17
CA ILE A 51 -4.10 3.87 -11.00
C ILE A 51 -3.45 2.55 -10.58
N ALA A 52 -2.14 2.53 -10.43
CA ALA A 52 -1.44 1.36 -9.93
C ALA A 52 -0.71 1.68 -8.62
N THR A 53 -0.62 0.69 -7.74
CA THR A 53 0.23 0.75 -6.54
C THR A 53 1.36 -0.26 -6.65
N THR A 54 2.50 0.07 -6.04
CA THR A 54 3.64 -0.84 -5.88
C THR A 54 4.32 -0.56 -4.55
N ASN A 55 4.87 -1.59 -3.93
CA ASN A 55 5.76 -1.47 -2.77
C ASN A 55 7.24 -1.51 -3.20
N SER A 56 7.51 -1.90 -4.43
CA SER A 56 8.86 -1.93 -4.99
C SER A 56 9.33 -0.53 -5.41
N PRO A 57 10.64 -0.27 -5.34
CA PRO A 57 11.20 0.97 -5.87
C PRO A 57 10.79 1.17 -7.34
N PRO A 58 10.45 2.39 -7.77
CA PRO A 58 10.04 2.67 -9.15
C PRO A 58 11.05 2.18 -10.20
N GLU A 59 12.33 2.10 -9.84
CA GLU A 59 13.42 1.64 -10.69
C GLU A 59 13.34 0.16 -11.03
N SER A 60 12.74 -0.64 -10.15
CA SER A 60 12.59 -2.09 -10.34
C SER A 60 11.48 -2.46 -11.33
N LEU A 61 10.55 -1.54 -11.61
CA LEU A 61 9.49 -1.76 -12.56
C LEU A 61 10.01 -1.81 -14.00
N PRO A 62 9.45 -2.68 -14.87
CA PRO A 62 9.78 -2.71 -16.29
C PRO A 62 9.64 -1.33 -16.95
N LEU A 63 10.58 -0.98 -17.83
CA LEU A 63 10.59 0.33 -18.52
C LEU A 63 9.25 0.60 -19.22
N ALA A 64 8.71 -0.42 -19.88
CA ALA A 64 7.44 -0.31 -20.59
C ALA A 64 6.25 0.09 -19.70
N LEU A 65 6.26 -0.28 -18.43
CA LEU A 65 5.28 0.19 -17.44
C LEU A 65 5.57 1.62 -16.98
N LYS A 66 6.83 1.92 -16.71
CA LYS A 66 7.23 3.27 -16.27
C LYS A 66 6.82 4.34 -17.27
N ASP A 67 6.92 4.04 -18.55
CA ASP A 67 6.55 4.96 -19.64
C ASP A 67 5.02 5.18 -19.73
N ARG A 68 4.24 4.18 -19.31
CA ARG A 68 2.77 4.25 -19.32
C ARG A 68 2.17 4.91 -18.07
N PHE A 69 2.96 5.10 -17.01
CA PHE A 69 2.58 5.83 -15.81
C PHE A 69 3.42 7.10 -15.65
N PRO A 70 3.09 8.18 -16.38
CA PRO A 70 3.88 9.42 -16.36
C PRO A 70 3.80 10.16 -15.02
N VAL A 71 2.72 9.95 -14.27
CA VAL A 71 2.54 10.54 -12.94
C VAL A 71 2.90 9.51 -11.88
N LYS A 72 3.88 9.84 -11.03
CA LYS A 72 4.34 9.02 -9.92
C LYS A 72 4.14 9.80 -8.62
N ILE A 73 3.53 9.17 -7.64
CA ILE A 73 3.26 9.76 -6.33
C ILE A 73 3.87 8.85 -5.27
N ASN A 74 4.84 9.36 -4.53
CA ASN A 74 5.36 8.67 -3.36
C ASN A 74 4.39 8.86 -2.20
N MET A 75 4.06 7.75 -1.54
CA MET A 75 3.22 7.74 -0.34
C MET A 75 4.13 7.67 0.89
N ASP A 76 4.75 8.80 1.21
CA ASP A 76 5.71 8.99 2.30
C ASP A 76 5.07 9.55 3.59
N THR A 77 3.75 9.61 3.63
CA THR A 77 2.99 10.08 4.78
C THR A 77 1.81 9.16 5.06
N ILE A 78 1.46 9.03 6.34
CA ILE A 78 0.26 8.32 6.75
C ILE A 78 -0.96 9.21 6.48
N HIS A 79 -1.96 8.66 5.80
CA HIS A 79 -3.18 9.42 5.55
C HIS A 79 -3.85 9.83 6.88
N PRO A 80 -4.23 11.12 7.08
CA PRO A 80 -4.77 11.60 8.35
C PRO A 80 -5.95 10.79 8.89
N LYS A 81 -6.85 10.32 8.02
CA LYS A 81 -7.97 9.44 8.44
C LYS A 81 -7.52 8.06 8.92
N ALA A 82 -6.38 7.56 8.44
CA ALA A 82 -5.85 6.29 8.90
C ALA A 82 -5.18 6.43 10.28
N LEU A 83 -4.58 7.58 10.54
CA LEU A 83 -3.97 7.92 11.83
C LEU A 83 -5.03 8.26 12.89
N ALA A 84 -6.11 8.94 12.49
CA ALA A 84 -7.17 9.38 13.40
C ALA A 84 -7.98 8.26 14.10
N VAL A 85 -7.79 6.99 13.71
CA VAL A 85 -8.40 5.86 14.41
C VAL A 85 -7.65 5.48 15.68
N PHE A 86 -6.45 6.03 15.90
CA PHE A 86 -5.61 5.78 17.06
C PHE A 86 -5.68 6.97 18.04
N PRO A 87 -5.47 6.74 19.34
CA PRO A 87 -5.33 7.82 20.31
C PRO A 87 -4.17 8.76 19.94
N THR A 88 -4.35 10.06 20.19
CA THR A 88 -3.41 11.11 19.71
C THR A 88 -2.00 10.94 20.28
N GLU A 89 -1.87 10.50 21.51
CA GLU A 89 -0.60 10.21 22.19
C GLU A 89 0.25 9.15 21.47
N TRP A 90 -0.38 8.32 20.63
CA TRP A 90 0.30 7.28 19.84
C TRP A 90 0.72 7.73 18.45
N HIS A 91 0.22 8.87 17.97
CA HIS A 91 0.46 9.30 16.60
C HIS A 91 1.94 9.46 16.28
N LYS A 92 2.75 9.93 17.26
CA LYS A 92 4.18 10.10 17.06
C LYS A 92 4.88 8.77 16.83
N VAL A 93 4.72 7.80 17.72
CA VAL A 93 5.35 6.48 17.60
C VAL A 93 4.87 5.72 16.37
N ILE A 94 3.58 5.81 16.03
CA ILE A 94 3.03 5.22 14.81
C ILE A 94 3.69 5.80 13.57
N ASN A 95 3.84 7.13 13.50
CA ASN A 95 4.52 7.78 12.38
C ASN A 95 5.99 7.36 12.28
N GLU A 96 6.72 7.43 13.39
CA GLU A 96 8.15 7.09 13.44
C GLU A 96 8.43 5.65 13.03
N THR A 97 7.58 4.70 13.40
CA THR A 97 7.74 3.28 13.09
C THR A 97 7.19 2.85 11.72
N THR A 98 6.21 3.60 11.19
CA THR A 98 5.60 3.28 9.89
C THR A 98 6.36 3.94 8.73
N LEU A 99 7.00 5.08 8.96
CA LEU A 99 7.67 5.88 7.92
C LEU A 99 9.20 5.71 7.91
N VAL A 100 9.71 4.65 8.51
CA VAL A 100 11.15 4.30 8.45
C VAL A 100 11.57 4.10 7.00
N ASP A 101 12.77 4.58 6.64
CA ASP A 101 13.30 4.48 5.27
C ASP A 101 13.48 3.03 4.83
N ASP A 102 13.98 2.18 5.72
CA ASP A 102 14.15 0.74 5.48
C ASP A 102 12.78 0.02 5.48
N PRO A 103 12.32 -0.53 4.35
CA PRO A 103 11.06 -1.25 4.27
C PRO A 103 10.96 -2.46 5.21
N GLU A 104 12.10 -3.10 5.52
CA GLU A 104 12.13 -4.27 6.41
C GLU A 104 11.91 -3.87 7.87
N GLN A 105 12.22 -2.63 8.23
CA GLN A 105 12.01 -2.09 9.57
C GLN A 105 10.62 -1.48 9.76
N ARG A 106 9.87 -1.26 8.70
CA ARG A 106 8.54 -0.64 8.79
C ARG A 106 7.52 -1.49 9.54
N VAL A 107 6.73 -0.81 10.36
CA VAL A 107 5.53 -1.39 10.98
C VAL A 107 4.30 -0.88 10.24
N SER A 108 3.48 -1.78 9.70
CA SER A 108 2.30 -1.37 8.96
C SER A 108 1.22 -0.79 9.88
N ILE A 109 0.43 0.14 9.34
CA ILE A 109 -0.78 0.65 10.02
C ILE A 109 -1.75 -0.48 10.38
N ARG A 110 -1.76 -1.58 9.62
CA ARG A 110 -2.58 -2.76 9.93
C ARG A 110 -2.08 -3.44 11.21
N ALA A 111 -0.77 -3.62 11.37
CA ALA A 111 -0.18 -4.19 12.59
C ALA A 111 -0.53 -3.33 13.82
N TRP A 112 -0.46 -2.00 13.70
CA TRP A 112 -0.89 -1.11 14.77
C TRP A 112 -2.37 -1.28 15.12
N LYS A 113 -3.27 -1.46 14.16
CA LYS A 113 -4.70 -1.73 14.43
C LYS A 113 -4.89 -3.04 15.19
N GLU A 114 -4.20 -4.09 14.79
CA GLU A 114 -4.25 -5.39 15.46
C GLU A 114 -3.69 -5.31 16.89
N PHE A 115 -2.62 -4.56 17.09
CA PHE A 115 -2.09 -4.29 18.43
C PHE A 115 -3.13 -3.63 19.35
N PHE A 116 -3.82 -2.59 18.88
CA PHE A 116 -4.86 -1.94 19.65
C PHE A 116 -6.06 -2.85 19.90
N MET A 117 -6.47 -3.67 18.94
CA MET A 117 -7.52 -4.68 19.16
C MET A 117 -7.15 -5.66 20.27
N LEU A 118 -5.92 -6.16 20.29
CA LEU A 118 -5.47 -7.05 21.37
C LEU A 118 -5.45 -6.35 22.74
N LYS A 119 -5.00 -5.11 22.77
CA LYS A 119 -4.94 -4.33 23.99
C LYS A 119 -6.32 -3.96 24.55
N GLU A 120 -7.23 -3.49 23.69
CA GLU A 120 -8.50 -2.92 24.11
C GLU A 120 -9.62 -3.97 24.21
N ASP A 121 -9.76 -4.83 23.22
CA ASP A 121 -10.84 -5.82 23.17
C ASP A 121 -10.48 -7.10 23.91
N ALA A 122 -9.29 -7.65 23.66
CA ALA A 122 -8.83 -8.88 24.27
C ALA A 122 -8.14 -8.68 25.65
N LYS A 123 -7.94 -7.41 26.06
CA LYS A 123 -7.35 -7.04 27.37
C LYS A 123 -5.94 -7.58 27.62
N PHE A 124 -5.16 -7.80 26.57
CA PHE A 124 -3.74 -8.11 26.75
C PHE A 124 -2.96 -6.89 27.25
N SER A 125 -1.88 -7.15 27.99
CA SER A 125 -0.94 -6.07 28.30
C SER A 125 -0.25 -5.56 27.04
N GLU A 126 0.24 -4.31 27.07
CA GLU A 126 0.97 -3.72 25.94
C GLU A 126 2.15 -4.58 25.51
N GLU A 127 2.90 -5.10 26.48
CA GLU A 127 4.06 -5.96 26.23
C GLU A 127 3.67 -7.26 25.52
N VAL A 128 2.59 -7.92 25.97
CA VAL A 128 2.12 -9.16 25.35
C VAL A 128 1.56 -8.88 23.95
N ALA A 129 0.77 -7.83 23.79
CA ALA A 129 0.24 -7.43 22.49
C ALA A 129 1.37 -7.08 21.51
N ALA A 130 2.41 -6.35 21.94
CA ALA A 130 3.56 -6.03 21.13
C ALA A 130 4.34 -7.28 20.69
N LYS A 131 4.60 -8.21 21.59
CA LYS A 131 5.27 -9.48 21.26
C LYS A 131 4.49 -10.32 20.24
N LEU A 132 3.16 -10.34 20.35
CA LEU A 132 2.31 -11.10 19.44
C LEU A 132 2.24 -10.49 18.04
N ILE A 133 2.19 -9.16 17.95
CA ILE A 133 1.96 -8.46 16.66
C ILE A 133 3.27 -8.09 15.96
N PHE A 134 4.26 -7.59 16.71
CA PHE A 134 5.49 -7.05 16.12
C PHE A 134 6.66 -8.04 16.12
N ALA A 135 6.48 -9.19 16.76
CA ALA A 135 7.43 -10.31 16.80
C ALA A 135 8.88 -9.86 17.15
N ASP A 136 9.80 -9.97 16.21
CA ASP A 136 11.21 -9.60 16.34
C ASP A 136 11.44 -8.10 16.60
N LYS A 137 10.51 -7.24 16.19
CA LYS A 137 10.54 -5.79 16.42
C LYS A 137 9.92 -5.36 17.75
N SER A 138 9.39 -6.30 18.51
CA SER A 138 8.59 -5.99 19.71
C SER A 138 9.36 -5.20 20.77
N GLU A 139 10.63 -5.50 21.00
CA GLU A 139 11.47 -4.80 21.98
C GLU A 139 11.68 -3.34 21.58
N GLU A 140 12.07 -3.10 20.34
CA GLU A 140 12.26 -1.75 19.78
C GLU A 140 10.98 -0.91 19.85
N ILE A 141 9.83 -1.52 19.49
CA ILE A 141 8.53 -0.86 19.55
C ILE A 141 8.12 -0.55 20.99
N ILE A 142 8.35 -1.47 21.94
CA ILE A 142 8.07 -1.22 23.36
C ILE A 142 8.92 -0.05 23.87
N ASP A 143 10.19 0.00 23.54
CA ASP A 143 11.07 1.10 23.92
C ASP A 143 10.59 2.43 23.33
N ALA A 144 10.19 2.44 22.08
CA ALA A 144 9.61 3.63 21.43
C ALA A 144 8.32 4.10 22.11
N ILE A 145 7.46 3.16 22.50
CA ILE A 145 6.24 3.45 23.27
C ILE A 145 6.56 4.07 24.63
N LEU A 146 7.53 3.49 25.37
CA LEU A 146 7.95 3.99 26.67
C LEU A 146 8.54 5.40 26.59
N LEU A 147 9.37 5.65 25.56
CA LEU A 147 9.94 6.97 25.32
C LEU A 147 8.88 8.02 24.95
N ALA A 148 7.89 7.64 24.15
CA ALA A 148 6.79 8.54 23.79
C ALA A 148 5.99 8.96 25.04
N LYS A 149 5.65 8.00 25.91
CA LYS A 149 4.92 8.24 27.18
C LYS A 149 5.70 9.03 28.23
N ALA A 150 7.03 8.99 28.19
CA ALA A 150 7.88 9.73 29.13
C ALA A 150 8.03 11.23 28.75
N ASN A 151 7.68 11.59 27.52
CA ASN A 151 7.82 12.94 26.98
C ASN A 151 6.48 13.73 26.92
N ASP A 152 5.37 13.09 27.32
CA ASP A 152 4.05 13.70 27.49
C ASP A 152 3.83 14.04 28.97
#